data_d87bb6ca6e9f7838821041a3996921a5
#
_entry.id   d87bb6ca6e9f7838821041a3996921a5
#
_cell.length_a   1.000
_cell.length_b   1.000
_cell.length_c   1.000
_cell.angle_alpha   90.00
_cell.angle_beta   90.00
_cell.angle_gamma   90.00
#
_symmetry.space_group_name_H-M   'P 1'
#
loop_
_entity.id
_entity.type
_entity.pdbx_description
1 polymer ?
#
loop_
_entity_poly.entity_id
_entity_poly.type
_entity_poly.pdbx_seq_one_letter_code
_entity_poly.pdbx_strand_id
1 'polypeptide(L)'
;TALSPATAKHNRFFETGDPTISYGCGYAELDEGLSTALFSDIFHRNKISTEQTLCVIEYEKNYSINVRAHGSLFRPSHFFGYLKQGNYANLKSSIDYYIDSRREDDSFSDCPKSKKKYDYLLDYICRTFANVTAVFEDEYIFCWLDWDGDNILMDGGIIDYGSVRQFGLFHHEYRYDDVERFSTNILEQKEK
;
A
#
# COMPACT_ATOMS: atom_id res chain seq x y z
N THR A 1 -10.08 0.42 -8.28
CA THR A 1 -9.24 1.50 -8.84
C THR A 1 -9.80 2.85 -8.44
N ALA A 2 -9.00 3.64 -7.75
CA ALA A 2 -9.41 4.99 -7.35
C ALA A 2 -9.50 5.88 -8.60
N LEU A 3 -10.57 6.68 -8.68
CA LEU A 3 -10.64 7.75 -9.65
C LEU A 3 -9.48 8.72 -9.39
N SER A 4 -8.66 9.00 -10.39
CA SER A 4 -7.64 10.03 -10.22
C SER A 4 -8.29 11.38 -9.93
N PRO A 5 -7.62 12.30 -9.25
CA PRO A 5 -8.11 13.66 -9.04
C PRO A 5 -8.46 14.38 -10.34
N ALA A 6 -7.73 14.10 -11.40
CA ALA A 6 -8.02 14.66 -12.74
C ALA A 6 -9.34 14.12 -13.30
N THR A 7 -9.61 12.82 -13.14
CA THR A 7 -10.86 12.19 -13.57
C THR A 7 -12.06 12.77 -12.80
N ALA A 8 -11.91 12.92 -11.48
CA ALA A 8 -12.95 13.52 -10.63
C ALA A 8 -13.24 14.98 -11.02
N LYS A 9 -12.19 15.77 -11.31
CA LYS A 9 -12.31 17.19 -11.65
C LYS A 9 -13.02 17.43 -12.99
N HIS A 10 -12.79 16.57 -13.97
CA HIS A 10 -13.30 16.76 -15.31
C HIS A 10 -14.57 15.97 -15.60
N ASN A 11 -15.05 15.20 -14.62
CA ASN A 11 -16.20 14.30 -14.77
C ASN A 11 -16.14 13.44 -16.03
N ARG A 12 -14.94 13.08 -16.43
CA ARG A 12 -14.64 12.21 -17.57
C ARG A 12 -14.02 10.94 -17.02
N PHE A 13 -14.60 9.82 -17.35
CA PHE A 13 -13.81 8.60 -17.40
C PHE A 13 -12.91 8.77 -18.62
N PHE A 14 -11.69 9.15 -18.37
CA PHE A 14 -10.70 9.12 -19.43
C PHE A 14 -10.60 7.68 -19.92
N GLU A 15 -10.44 7.54 -21.21
CA GLU A 15 -10.12 6.25 -21.77
C GLU A 15 -8.95 5.70 -20.97
N THR A 16 -9.22 4.60 -20.28
CA THR A 16 -8.23 3.95 -19.46
C THR A 16 -7.07 3.54 -20.36
N GLY A 17 -5.86 3.91 -20.00
CA GLY A 17 -4.67 3.58 -20.74
C GLY A 17 -4.03 4.69 -21.55
N ASP A 18 -4.52 5.91 -21.45
CA ASP A 18 -3.75 7.05 -21.94
C ASP A 18 -2.78 7.52 -20.83
N PRO A 19 -1.48 7.18 -20.93
CA PRO A 19 -0.50 7.54 -19.90
C PRO A 19 -0.29 9.06 -19.82
N THR A 20 -0.80 9.82 -20.78
CA THR A 20 -0.66 11.28 -20.80
C THR A 20 -1.72 11.99 -19.97
N ILE A 21 -2.80 11.30 -19.61
CA ILE A 21 -3.98 11.94 -19.01
C ILE A 21 -4.13 11.62 -17.53
N SER A 22 -3.79 10.44 -17.05
CA SER A 22 -3.89 10.13 -15.64
C SER A 22 -2.98 8.99 -15.21
N TYR A 23 -2.29 9.24 -14.12
CA TYR A 23 -1.61 8.21 -13.37
C TYR A 23 -2.65 7.43 -12.54
N GLY A 24 -2.58 6.12 -12.56
CA GLY A 24 -3.39 5.28 -11.68
C GLY A 24 -4.87 5.12 -12.07
N CYS A 25 -5.19 5.13 -13.35
CA CYS A 25 -6.58 4.97 -13.83
C CYS A 25 -7.11 3.53 -13.84
N GLY A 26 -6.48 2.63 -13.09
CA GLY A 26 -6.92 1.25 -12.97
C GLY A 26 -6.48 0.34 -14.10
N TYR A 27 -5.51 0.78 -14.82
CA TYR A 27 -4.86 0.00 -15.85
C TYR A 27 -3.77 -0.85 -15.20
N ALA A 28 -3.64 -2.07 -15.61
CA ALA A 28 -2.55 -2.96 -15.21
C ALA A 28 -1.98 -3.62 -16.46
N GLU A 29 -0.71 -3.43 -16.68
CA GLU A 29 0.02 -4.18 -17.71
C GLU A 29 0.21 -5.63 -17.27
N LEU A 30 0.39 -6.53 -18.21
CA LEU A 30 0.59 -7.96 -17.91
C LEU A 30 1.83 -8.17 -17.03
N ASP A 31 2.91 -7.48 -17.32
CA ASP A 31 4.16 -7.55 -16.55
C ASP A 31 3.97 -7.05 -15.11
N GLU A 32 3.16 -6.01 -14.90
CA GLU A 32 2.77 -5.54 -13.58
C GLU A 32 1.98 -6.61 -12.83
N GLY A 33 1.02 -7.25 -13.52
CA GLY A 33 0.24 -8.34 -12.93
C GLY A 33 1.08 -9.52 -12.52
N LEU A 34 2.00 -9.95 -13.38
CA LEU A 34 2.92 -11.05 -13.10
C LEU A 34 3.89 -10.70 -11.96
N SER A 35 4.41 -9.47 -11.95
CA SER A 35 5.27 -8.97 -10.88
C SER A 35 4.53 -8.94 -9.55
N THR A 36 3.28 -8.46 -9.55
CA THR A 36 2.41 -8.46 -8.36
C THR A 36 2.22 -9.88 -7.81
N ALA A 37 1.92 -10.85 -8.68
CA ALA A 37 1.76 -12.25 -8.26
C ALA A 37 3.06 -12.82 -7.65
N LEU A 38 4.20 -12.53 -8.28
CA LEU A 38 5.50 -12.99 -7.81
C LEU A 38 5.86 -12.38 -6.45
N PHE A 39 5.78 -11.05 -6.32
CA PHE A 39 6.13 -10.38 -5.07
C PHE A 39 5.18 -10.72 -3.93
N SER A 40 3.89 -10.86 -4.19
CA SER A 40 2.95 -11.26 -3.15
C SER A 40 3.27 -12.65 -2.59
N ASP A 41 3.65 -13.61 -3.43
CA ASP A 41 4.08 -14.95 -2.99
C ASP A 41 5.43 -14.91 -2.25
N ILE A 42 6.40 -14.15 -2.76
CA ILE A 42 7.71 -13.97 -2.12
C ILE A 42 7.54 -13.37 -0.72
N PHE A 43 6.78 -12.29 -0.59
CA PHE A 43 6.56 -11.60 0.68
C PHE A 43 5.82 -12.51 1.67
N HIS A 44 4.79 -13.20 1.22
CA HIS A 44 4.08 -14.17 2.05
C HIS A 44 5.01 -15.25 2.61
N ARG A 45 5.87 -15.84 1.77
CA ARG A 45 6.86 -16.84 2.20
C ARG A 45 7.88 -16.28 3.18
N ASN A 46 8.23 -15.02 3.07
CA ASN A 46 9.14 -14.32 3.98
C ASN A 46 8.43 -13.69 5.19
N LYS A 47 7.15 -14.00 5.41
CA LYS A 47 6.34 -13.47 6.53
C LYS A 47 6.22 -11.95 6.55
N ILE A 48 6.34 -11.32 5.40
CA ILE A 48 6.05 -9.91 5.19
C ILE A 48 4.55 -9.80 4.91
N SER A 49 3.86 -8.96 5.66
CA SER A 49 2.42 -8.74 5.44
C SER A 49 2.18 -8.18 4.05
N THR A 50 1.27 -8.80 3.33
CA THR A 50 0.94 -8.43 1.94
C THR A 50 -0.41 -9.03 1.55
N GLU A 51 -0.98 -8.50 0.49
CA GLU A 51 -2.13 -9.12 -0.16
C GLU A 51 -1.75 -10.45 -0.84
N GLN A 52 -2.73 -11.28 -1.12
CA GLN A 52 -2.55 -12.50 -1.90
C GLN A 52 -3.09 -12.32 -3.31
N THR A 53 -2.25 -12.55 -4.31
CA THR A 53 -2.72 -12.66 -5.69
C THR A 53 -3.33 -14.04 -5.91
N LEU A 54 -4.61 -14.06 -6.24
CA LEU A 54 -5.35 -15.31 -6.49
C LEU A 54 -5.19 -15.76 -7.94
N CYS A 55 -5.27 -14.83 -8.87
CA CYS A 55 -4.97 -15.08 -10.28
C CYS A 55 -4.66 -13.79 -11.03
N VAL A 56 -3.95 -13.92 -12.13
CA VAL A 56 -3.72 -12.89 -13.13
C VAL A 56 -4.38 -13.36 -14.41
N ILE A 57 -5.31 -12.57 -14.94
CA ILE A 57 -6.04 -12.87 -16.16
C ILE A 57 -5.48 -11.95 -17.24
N GLU A 58 -4.86 -12.50 -18.25
CA GLU A 58 -4.48 -11.73 -19.43
C GLU A 58 -5.75 -11.27 -20.16
N TYR A 59 -5.83 -9.97 -20.36
CA TYR A 59 -6.93 -9.33 -21.04
C TYR A 59 -6.35 -8.44 -22.13
N GLU A 60 -6.71 -8.72 -23.36
CA GLU A 60 -6.10 -8.11 -24.53
C GLU A 60 -4.54 -8.22 -24.51
N LYS A 61 -3.91 -7.73 -25.56
CA LYS A 61 -2.46 -7.83 -25.68
C LYS A 61 -1.77 -6.90 -24.67
N ASN A 62 -1.03 -7.49 -23.75
CA ASN A 62 -0.21 -6.83 -22.72
C ASN A 62 -0.97 -6.24 -21.53
N TYR A 63 -2.28 -6.49 -21.36
CA TYR A 63 -3.02 -6.02 -20.18
C TYR A 63 -3.45 -7.18 -19.31
N SER A 64 -3.67 -6.89 -18.03
CA SER A 64 -4.10 -7.90 -17.07
C SER A 64 -5.20 -7.41 -16.13
N ILE A 65 -5.98 -8.37 -15.66
CA ILE A 65 -6.88 -8.21 -14.52
C ILE A 65 -6.28 -8.99 -13.37
N ASN A 66 -5.90 -8.29 -12.31
CA ASN A 66 -5.32 -8.90 -11.12
C ASN A 66 -6.40 -9.13 -10.08
N VAL A 67 -6.66 -10.40 -9.75
CA VAL A 67 -7.58 -10.77 -8.67
C VAL A 67 -6.75 -10.98 -7.41
N ARG A 68 -7.00 -10.12 -6.42
CA ARG A 68 -6.22 -10.06 -5.19
C ARG A 68 -7.14 -10.16 -3.98
N ALA A 69 -6.69 -10.78 -2.91
CA ALA A 69 -7.42 -10.91 -1.67
C ALA A 69 -6.58 -10.44 -0.48
N HIS A 70 -7.23 -9.83 0.50
CA HIS A 70 -6.67 -9.46 1.78
C HIS A 70 -7.77 -9.38 2.83
N GLY A 71 -7.43 -9.56 4.10
CA GLY A 71 -8.40 -9.49 5.20
C GLY A 71 -9.05 -8.12 5.37
N SER A 72 -8.30 -7.05 5.06
CA SER A 72 -8.83 -5.69 5.07
C SER A 72 -8.06 -4.82 4.08
N LEU A 73 -8.76 -4.17 3.16
CA LEU A 73 -8.17 -3.27 2.16
C LEU A 73 -8.17 -1.79 2.58
N PHE A 74 -8.36 -1.51 3.86
CA PHE A 74 -8.25 -0.15 4.36
C PHE A 74 -6.81 0.35 4.34
N ARG A 75 -6.63 1.56 3.81
CA ARG A 75 -5.35 2.26 3.70
C ARG A 75 -5.37 3.51 4.55
N PRO A 76 -4.23 3.98 5.08
CA PRO A 76 -4.15 5.27 5.77
C PRO A 76 -4.69 6.43 4.93
N SER A 77 -4.47 6.41 3.62
CA SER A 77 -4.96 7.46 2.70
C SER A 77 -6.48 7.62 2.69
N HIS A 78 -7.26 6.59 3.01
CA HIS A 78 -8.71 6.69 3.13
C HIS A 78 -9.15 7.64 4.24
N PHE A 79 -8.30 7.86 5.25
CA PHE A 79 -8.58 8.74 6.38
C PHE A 79 -8.01 10.15 6.17
N PHE A 80 -6.93 10.28 5.39
CA PHE A 80 -6.23 11.56 5.19
C PHE A 80 -7.10 12.63 4.52
N GLY A 81 -8.00 12.25 3.64
CA GLY A 81 -8.92 13.17 3.00
C GLY A 81 -9.77 13.93 4.01
N TYR A 82 -10.34 13.23 4.99
CA TYR A 82 -11.14 13.81 6.05
C TYR A 82 -10.30 14.64 7.02
N LEU A 83 -9.10 14.17 7.35
CA LEU A 83 -8.17 14.88 8.22
C LEU A 83 -7.76 16.23 7.60
N LYS A 84 -7.35 16.23 6.33
CA LYS A 84 -6.95 17.44 5.59
C LYS A 84 -8.09 18.45 5.45
N GLN A 85 -9.33 17.98 5.38
CA GLN A 85 -10.52 18.84 5.29
C GLN A 85 -11.02 19.30 6.67
N GLY A 86 -10.42 18.86 7.77
CA GLY A 86 -10.93 19.11 9.13
C GLY A 86 -12.29 18.46 9.40
N ASN A 87 -12.67 17.46 8.60
CA ASN A 87 -13.96 16.77 8.74
C ASN A 87 -13.85 15.64 9.78
N TYR A 88 -13.73 16.01 11.04
CA TYR A 88 -13.55 15.06 12.14
C TYR A 88 -14.74 14.12 12.35
N ALA A 89 -15.95 14.52 11.98
CA ALA A 89 -17.12 13.64 12.09
C ALA A 89 -17.00 12.43 11.16
N ASN A 90 -16.65 12.66 9.89
CA ASN A 90 -16.46 11.59 8.93
C ASN A 90 -15.20 10.79 9.23
N LEU A 91 -14.11 11.44 9.64
CA LEU A 91 -12.90 10.76 10.08
C LEU A 91 -13.20 9.78 11.20
N LYS A 92 -13.90 10.26 12.25
CA LYS A 92 -14.30 9.41 13.37
C LYS A 92 -15.18 8.25 12.94
N SER A 93 -16.18 8.51 12.11
CA SER A 93 -17.10 7.48 11.62
C SER A 93 -16.36 6.39 10.81
N SER A 94 -15.42 6.79 9.97
CA SER A 94 -14.62 5.86 9.16
C SER A 94 -13.68 5.01 10.02
N ILE A 95 -13.07 5.62 11.05
CA ILE A 95 -12.22 4.91 12.01
C ILE A 95 -13.06 3.93 12.84
N ASP A 96 -14.23 4.37 13.30
CA ASP A 96 -15.15 3.49 14.05
C ASP A 96 -15.56 2.29 13.21
N TYR A 97 -15.92 2.50 11.96
CA TYR A 97 -16.26 1.43 11.03
C TYR A 97 -15.08 0.45 10.83
N TYR A 98 -13.86 0.95 10.65
CA TYR A 98 -12.68 0.12 10.54
C TYR A 98 -12.47 -0.75 11.79
N ILE A 99 -12.52 -0.14 12.99
CA ILE A 99 -12.36 -0.87 14.25
C ILE A 99 -13.44 -1.95 14.41
N ASP A 100 -14.68 -1.61 14.10
CA ASP A 100 -15.80 -2.53 14.26
C ASP A 100 -15.71 -3.68 13.25
N SER A 101 -15.32 -3.43 12.00
CA SER A 101 -15.08 -4.50 11.01
C SER A 101 -13.94 -5.44 11.43
N ARG A 102 -12.87 -4.90 12.06
CA ARG A 102 -11.76 -5.72 12.56
C ARG A 102 -12.10 -6.49 13.84
N ARG A 103 -13.16 -6.11 14.53
CA ARG A 103 -13.71 -6.92 15.63
C ARG A 103 -14.58 -8.06 15.14
N GLU A 104 -15.33 -7.84 14.06
CA GLU A 104 -16.17 -8.87 13.44
C GLU A 104 -15.36 -10.04 12.88
N ASP A 105 -14.13 -9.79 12.44
CA ASP A 105 -13.20 -10.83 11.97
C ASP A 105 -12.22 -11.32 13.05
N ASP A 106 -12.48 -11.00 14.31
CA ASP A 106 -11.69 -11.35 15.49
C ASP A 106 -10.25 -10.78 15.53
N SER A 107 -9.86 -9.96 14.56
CA SER A 107 -8.52 -9.36 14.53
C SER A 107 -8.29 -8.37 15.68
N PHE A 108 -9.35 -7.71 16.14
CA PHE A 108 -9.34 -6.75 17.24
C PHE A 108 -10.18 -7.24 18.43
N SER A 109 -10.12 -8.52 18.75
CA SER A 109 -10.85 -9.11 19.90
C SER A 109 -10.56 -8.40 21.23
N ASP A 110 -9.30 -7.98 21.43
CA ASP A 110 -8.84 -7.30 22.65
C ASP A 110 -9.06 -5.77 22.64
N CYS A 111 -9.55 -5.21 21.54
CA CYS A 111 -9.75 -3.78 21.43
C CYS A 111 -10.84 -3.26 22.38
N PRO A 112 -10.55 -2.27 23.25
CA PRO A 112 -11.54 -1.73 24.19
C PRO A 112 -12.77 -1.16 23.49
N LYS A 113 -13.95 -1.34 24.08
CA LYS A 113 -15.21 -0.74 23.58
C LYS A 113 -15.35 0.76 23.92
N SER A 114 -14.53 1.26 24.83
CA SER A 114 -14.52 2.66 25.26
C SER A 114 -13.76 3.58 24.29
N LYS A 115 -13.64 4.87 24.63
CA LYS A 115 -12.79 5.82 23.87
C LYS A 115 -11.33 5.37 23.74
N LYS A 116 -10.85 4.49 24.63
CA LYS A 116 -9.50 3.90 24.54
C LYS A 116 -9.27 3.06 23.26
N LYS A 117 -10.32 2.78 22.49
CA LYS A 117 -10.20 2.11 21.19
C LYS A 117 -9.34 2.88 20.20
N TYR A 118 -9.30 4.21 20.30
CA TYR A 118 -8.47 5.03 19.41
C TYR A 118 -6.99 4.96 19.79
N ASP A 119 -6.69 4.94 21.09
CA ASP A 119 -5.33 4.73 21.57
C ASP A 119 -4.81 3.35 21.20
N TYR A 120 -5.69 2.32 21.32
CA TYR A 120 -5.39 0.97 20.89
C TYR A 120 -5.08 0.92 19.38
N LEU A 121 -5.90 1.55 18.54
CA LEU A 121 -5.66 1.59 17.10
C LEU A 121 -4.34 2.30 16.77
N LEU A 122 -4.06 3.42 17.42
CA LEU A 122 -2.81 4.16 17.19
C LEU A 122 -1.58 3.30 17.57
N ASP A 123 -1.61 2.65 18.73
CA ASP A 123 -0.53 1.76 19.17
C ASP A 123 -0.37 0.57 18.19
N TYR A 124 -1.48 -0.01 17.74
CA TYR A 124 -1.48 -1.08 16.75
C TYR A 124 -0.81 -0.65 15.44
N ILE A 125 -1.20 0.49 14.88
CA ILE A 125 -0.63 1.02 13.62
C ILE A 125 0.86 1.29 13.79
N CYS A 126 1.25 1.97 14.86
CA CYS A 126 2.66 2.29 15.13
C CYS A 126 3.52 1.03 15.24
N ARG A 127 3.07 0.02 15.98
CA ARG A 127 3.79 -1.24 16.13
C ARG A 127 3.87 -2.01 14.82
N THR A 128 2.77 -2.08 14.09
CA THR A 128 2.68 -2.81 12.82
C THR A 128 3.60 -2.20 11.78
N PHE A 129 3.58 -0.89 11.63
CA PHE A 129 4.42 -0.21 10.64
C PHE A 129 5.90 -0.25 11.04
N ALA A 130 6.21 -0.08 12.32
CA ALA A 130 7.58 -0.24 12.81
C ALA A 130 8.11 -1.66 12.56
N ASN A 131 7.27 -2.68 12.78
CA ASN A 131 7.66 -4.07 12.52
C ASN A 131 7.92 -4.35 11.04
N VAL A 132 7.04 -3.87 10.15
CA VAL A 132 7.25 -4.00 8.70
C VAL A 132 8.54 -3.32 8.26
N THR A 133 8.79 -2.10 8.75
CA THR A 133 10.02 -1.37 8.46
C THR A 133 11.26 -2.12 8.95
N ALA A 134 11.21 -2.65 10.18
CA ALA A 134 12.31 -3.41 10.76
C ALA A 134 12.63 -4.67 9.97
N VAL A 135 11.61 -5.40 9.50
CA VAL A 135 11.80 -6.60 8.66
C VAL A 135 12.50 -6.24 7.35
N PHE A 136 12.13 -5.13 6.71
CA PHE A 136 12.80 -4.69 5.50
C PHE A 136 14.25 -4.25 5.74
N GLU A 137 14.53 -3.64 6.89
CA GLU A 137 15.89 -3.21 7.23
C GLU A 137 16.79 -4.38 7.66
N ASP A 138 16.24 -5.36 8.37
CA ASP A 138 17.01 -6.49 8.92
C ASP A 138 17.37 -7.52 7.85
N GLU A 139 16.43 -7.85 6.98
CA GLU A 139 16.63 -8.88 5.96
C GLU A 139 17.53 -8.43 4.81
N TYR A 140 17.79 -7.15 4.62
CA TYR A 140 18.66 -6.53 3.59
C TYR A 140 18.40 -6.92 2.15
N ILE A 141 17.40 -7.76 1.91
CA ILE A 141 17.10 -8.31 0.58
C ILE A 141 16.17 -7.39 -0.19
N PHE A 142 15.21 -6.77 0.52
CA PHE A 142 14.24 -5.89 -0.08
C PHE A 142 14.27 -4.51 0.54
N CYS A 143 14.11 -3.50 -0.28
CA CYS A 143 13.82 -2.16 0.16
C CYS A 143 12.57 -1.69 -0.54
N TRP A 144 11.65 -1.14 0.22
CA TRP A 144 10.46 -0.52 -0.29
C TRP A 144 10.56 0.99 -0.10
N LEU A 145 10.43 1.73 -1.20
CA LEU A 145 10.75 3.15 -1.22
C LEU A 145 9.53 4.05 -1.12
N ASP A 146 8.35 3.50 -1.28
CA ASP A 146 7.13 4.27 -1.40
C ASP A 146 6.20 4.03 -0.20
N TRP A 147 6.52 4.71 0.91
CA TRP A 147 5.76 4.65 2.15
C TRP A 147 4.52 5.55 2.16
N ASP A 148 4.00 5.90 0.99
CA ASP A 148 2.77 6.67 0.91
C ASP A 148 1.58 5.89 1.47
N GLY A 149 0.66 6.62 2.10
CA GLY A 149 -0.47 6.02 2.80
C GLY A 149 -1.48 5.30 1.91
N ASP A 150 -1.28 5.26 0.61
CA ASP A 150 -2.08 4.49 -0.36
C ASP A 150 -1.41 3.21 -0.83
N ASN A 151 -0.14 2.99 -0.50
CA ASN A 151 0.63 1.81 -0.88
C ASN A 151 0.76 0.78 0.25
N ILE A 152 0.30 1.12 1.44
CA ILE A 152 0.28 0.23 2.60
C ILE A 152 -1.14 0.12 3.17
N LEU A 153 -1.48 -1.03 3.69
CA LEU A 153 -2.72 -1.27 4.41
C LEU A 153 -2.58 -0.94 5.89
N MET A 154 -3.70 -0.72 6.56
CA MET A 154 -3.74 -0.39 7.99
C MET A 154 -3.14 -1.47 8.90
N ASP A 155 -3.07 -2.69 8.44
CA ASP A 155 -2.43 -3.82 9.11
C ASP A 155 -0.99 -4.08 8.63
N GLY A 156 -0.38 -3.11 7.94
CA GLY A 156 0.99 -3.19 7.45
C GLY A 156 1.15 -3.98 6.16
N GLY A 157 0.07 -4.43 5.54
CA GLY A 157 0.11 -5.15 4.29
C GLY A 157 0.57 -4.27 3.12
N ILE A 158 1.58 -4.70 2.40
CA ILE A 158 2.08 -4.02 1.20
C ILE A 158 1.23 -4.43 0.01
N ILE A 159 0.87 -3.46 -0.83
CA ILE A 159 -0.04 -3.65 -1.96
C ILE A 159 0.45 -3.02 -3.27
N ASP A 160 1.54 -2.29 -3.23
CA ASP A 160 2.24 -1.77 -4.40
C ASP A 160 3.69 -2.21 -4.37
N TYR A 161 4.06 -3.00 -5.38
CA TYR A 161 5.39 -3.60 -5.48
C TYR A 161 6.29 -2.85 -6.47
N GLY A 162 5.78 -1.85 -7.15
CA GLY A 162 6.51 -1.10 -8.18
C GLY A 162 7.76 -0.41 -7.65
N SER A 163 7.76 -0.03 -6.37
CA SER A 163 8.89 0.60 -5.68
C SER A 163 9.75 -0.37 -4.87
N VAL A 164 9.44 -1.65 -4.87
CA VAL A 164 10.29 -2.66 -4.22
C VAL A 164 11.59 -2.82 -5.00
N ARG A 165 12.70 -2.80 -4.28
CA ARG A 165 14.04 -3.03 -4.82
C ARG A 165 14.70 -4.15 -4.03
N GLN A 166 15.42 -5.00 -4.73
CA GLN A 166 16.25 -6.02 -4.13
C GLN A 166 17.68 -5.50 -4.02
N PHE A 167 18.21 -5.47 -2.81
CA PHE A 167 19.63 -5.21 -2.56
C PHE A 167 20.35 -6.53 -2.38
N GLY A 168 21.48 -6.70 -2.95
CA GLY A 168 22.28 -7.89 -2.74
C GLY A 168 23.23 -8.17 -3.88
N LEU A 169 23.06 -9.24 -4.59
CA LEU A 169 24.07 -9.87 -5.43
C LEU A 169 24.58 -9.05 -6.63
N PHE A 170 23.95 -7.95 -6.99
CA PHE A 170 24.25 -7.18 -8.19
C PHE A 170 24.46 -5.68 -7.95
N HIS A 171 25.19 -5.32 -6.91
CA HIS A 171 25.50 -3.93 -6.57
C HIS A 171 26.25 -3.15 -7.66
N HIS A 172 26.74 -3.79 -8.68
CA HIS A 172 27.61 -3.20 -9.68
C HIS A 172 26.86 -2.49 -10.81
N GLU A 173 25.54 -2.65 -10.89
CA GLU A 173 24.73 -2.12 -12.00
C GLU A 173 23.76 -1.02 -11.63
N TYR A 174 23.73 -0.61 -10.36
CA TYR A 174 22.93 0.56 -10.01
C TYR A 174 23.56 1.79 -10.65
N ARG A 175 22.81 2.45 -11.52
CA ARG A 175 23.20 3.75 -12.02
C ARG A 175 23.36 4.70 -10.84
N TYR A 176 24.38 5.54 -10.87
CA TYR A 176 24.68 6.52 -9.82
C TYR A 176 23.44 7.35 -9.47
N ASP A 177 22.63 7.70 -10.47
CA ASP A 177 21.37 8.43 -10.33
C ASP A 177 20.33 7.68 -9.50
N ASP A 178 20.25 6.34 -9.59
CA ASP A 178 19.32 5.54 -8.81
C ASP A 178 19.76 5.47 -7.34
N VAL A 179 21.04 5.41 -7.07
CA VAL A 179 21.59 5.38 -5.71
C VAL A 179 21.42 6.73 -5.02
N GLU A 180 21.64 7.82 -5.72
CA GLU A 180 21.46 9.17 -5.19
C GLU A 180 19.98 9.45 -4.89
N ARG A 181 19.10 9.12 -5.81
CA ARG A 181 17.65 9.24 -5.63
C ARG A 181 17.13 8.36 -4.50
N PHE A 182 17.69 7.17 -4.34
CA PHE A 182 17.38 6.26 -3.26
C PHE A 182 17.80 6.83 -1.90
N SER A 183 19.05 7.29 -1.76
CA SER A 183 19.54 7.84 -0.50
C SER A 183 18.80 9.11 -0.09
N THR A 184 18.45 9.95 -1.04
CA THR A 184 17.66 11.16 -0.79
C THR A 184 16.26 10.81 -0.28
N ASN A 185 15.57 9.88 -0.92
CA ASN A 185 14.25 9.45 -0.49
C ASN A 185 14.25 8.81 0.92
N ILE A 186 15.24 7.99 1.23
CA ILE A 186 15.37 7.41 2.58
C ILE A 186 15.62 8.49 3.64
N LEU A 187 16.48 9.46 3.35
CA LEU A 187 16.76 10.55 4.28
C LEU A 187 15.51 11.40 4.51
N GLU A 188 14.82 11.79 3.46
CA GLU A 188 13.58 12.57 3.55
C GLU A 188 12.45 11.82 4.28
N GLN A 189 12.39 10.49 4.16
CA GLN A 189 11.41 9.66 4.87
C GLN A 189 11.76 9.47 6.35
N LYS A 190 13.05 9.46 6.70
CA LYS A 190 13.49 9.40 8.10
C LYS A 190 13.32 10.72 8.85
N GLU A 191 13.20 11.83 8.14
CA GLU A 191 12.97 13.16 8.71
C GLU A 191 11.49 13.55 8.87
N LYS A 192 10.56 12.77 8.34
CA LYS A 192 9.10 12.93 8.46
C LYS A 192 8.50 11.96 9.47
#